data_95ec91f8a94d8f455a03b30ecaedae12
#
_entry.id   95ec91f8a94d8f455a03b30ecaedae12
#
_cell.length_a   1.000
_cell.length_b   1.000
_cell.length_c   1.000
_cell.angle_alpha   90.00
_cell.angle_beta   90.00
_cell.angle_gamma   90.00
#
_symmetry.space_group_name_H-M   'P 1'
#
loop_
_entity.id
_entity.type
_entity.pdbx_description
1 polymer ?
#
loop_
_entity_poly.entity_id
_entity_poly.type
_entity_poly.pdbx_seq_one_letter_code
_entity_poly.pdbx_strand_id
1 'polypeptide(L)'
;KGIYLGPLRLLALEVYEKMRESGVPCTMLTGEERIYEENSRVISSTVEMLDIDQVYDVAVIDEAQMIADSDRGHSWTRGIQCPEIHICMSPAAQKVVTHLIELCGDTFEIRSYERKTALVCEEEPFDFPDEVRAGDALIVFTKRAVLDIAGRLERQGIRTSVIYGSLPPEIRRRQIRMFSAGETRVVVSTDAIGMGLNLPVRR
;
A
#
# COMPACT_ATOMS: atom_id res chain seq x y z
N LYS A 1 -0.62 21.71 -9.52
CA LYS A 1 0.06 20.66 -8.72
C LYS A 1 -0.77 19.38 -8.70
N GLY A 2 -0.11 18.23 -8.82
CA GLY A 2 -0.75 16.92 -8.65
C GLY A 2 -0.50 16.36 -7.25
N ILE A 3 -1.47 15.61 -6.73
CA ILE A 3 -1.34 14.91 -5.45
C ILE A 3 -1.74 13.44 -5.58
N TYR A 4 -0.93 12.56 -5.01
CA TYR A 4 -1.28 11.17 -4.75
C TYR A 4 -1.67 11.02 -3.28
N LEU A 5 -2.79 10.39 -3.03
CA LEU A 5 -3.36 10.15 -1.70
C LEU A 5 -3.49 8.65 -1.45
N GLY A 6 -2.62 8.11 -0.63
CA GLY A 6 -2.62 6.70 -0.27
C GLY A 6 -3.03 6.42 1.17
N PRO A 7 -3.46 5.18 1.48
CA PRO A 7 -3.88 4.79 2.82
C PRO A 7 -2.72 4.61 3.79
N LEU A 8 -1.51 4.38 3.28
CA LEU A 8 -0.35 3.99 4.06
C LEU A 8 0.90 4.81 3.70
N ARG A 9 1.71 5.10 4.71
CA ARG A 9 3.01 5.77 4.54
C ARG A 9 3.94 5.07 3.57
N LEU A 10 3.93 3.74 3.55
CA LEU A 10 4.79 2.97 2.64
C LEU A 10 4.39 3.15 1.18
N LEU A 11 3.09 3.27 0.88
CA LEU A 11 2.61 3.59 -0.47
C LEU A 11 3.01 5.01 -0.87
N ALA A 12 2.84 5.98 0.02
CA ALA A 12 3.28 7.34 -0.23
C ALA A 12 4.80 7.39 -0.49
N LEU A 13 5.59 6.62 0.25
CA LEU A 13 7.02 6.51 0.03
C LEU A 13 7.34 5.82 -1.32
N GLU A 14 6.68 4.72 -1.65
CA GLU A 14 6.91 4.01 -2.92
C GLU A 14 6.64 4.93 -4.12
N VAL A 15 5.54 5.67 -4.10
CA VAL A 15 5.22 6.63 -5.15
C VAL A 15 6.26 7.76 -5.19
N TYR A 16 6.66 8.27 -4.04
CA TYR A 16 7.71 9.28 -3.94
C TYR A 16 9.03 8.79 -4.56
N GLU A 17 9.48 7.57 -4.20
CA GLU A 17 10.71 6.97 -4.73
C GLU A 17 10.63 6.75 -6.25
N LYS A 18 9.50 6.23 -6.76
CA LYS A 18 9.27 6.05 -8.19
C LYS A 18 9.29 7.37 -8.98
N MET A 19 8.70 8.44 -8.43
CA MET A 19 8.75 9.76 -9.07
C MET A 19 10.18 10.25 -9.17
N ARG A 20 10.97 10.13 -8.10
CA ARG A 20 12.37 10.53 -8.10
C ARG A 20 13.23 9.70 -9.04
N GLU A 21 13.05 8.39 -9.08
CA GLU A 21 13.72 7.51 -10.03
C GLU A 21 13.42 7.87 -11.49
N SER A 22 12.20 8.39 -11.73
CA SER A 22 11.78 8.89 -13.03
C SER A 22 12.24 10.33 -13.33
N GLY A 23 13.03 10.95 -12.42
CA GLY A 23 13.52 12.31 -12.56
C GLY A 23 12.47 13.40 -12.30
N VAL A 24 11.34 13.05 -11.68
CA VAL A 24 10.26 13.98 -11.34
C VAL A 24 10.42 14.48 -9.90
N PRO A 25 10.63 15.79 -9.66
CA PRO A 25 10.66 16.34 -8.30
C PRO A 25 9.33 16.07 -7.59
N CYS A 26 9.42 15.43 -6.43
CA CYS A 26 8.26 15.01 -5.64
C CYS A 26 8.46 15.35 -4.17
N THR A 27 7.46 15.97 -3.56
CA THR A 27 7.37 16.18 -2.11
C THR A 27 6.65 14.99 -1.48
N MET A 28 7.11 14.52 -0.32
CA MET A 28 6.42 13.47 0.44
C MET A 28 5.85 14.02 1.76
N LEU A 29 4.58 13.74 2.03
CA LEU A 29 3.89 14.17 3.25
C LEU A 29 3.22 12.98 3.92
N THR A 30 3.69 12.63 5.11
CA THR A 30 3.06 11.61 5.95
C THR A 30 2.95 12.11 7.39
N GLY A 31 2.20 11.44 8.23
CA GLY A 31 2.05 11.81 9.64
C GLY A 31 3.36 11.81 10.43
N GLU A 32 4.36 11.04 10.00
CA GLU A 32 5.64 10.91 10.71
C GLU A 32 6.81 11.57 9.98
N GLU A 33 6.75 11.69 8.65
CA GLU A 33 7.86 12.15 7.83
C GLU A 33 7.38 13.13 6.77
N ARG A 34 8.12 14.22 6.60
CA ARG A 34 7.87 15.24 5.58
C ARG A 34 9.17 15.51 4.84
N ILE A 35 9.20 15.24 3.55
CA ILE A 35 10.33 15.51 2.67
C ILE A 35 9.90 16.52 1.63
N TYR A 36 10.37 17.75 1.76
CA TYR A 36 10.06 18.81 0.83
C TYR A 36 11.10 18.84 -0.29
N GLU A 37 10.63 18.92 -1.52
CA GLU A 37 11.47 19.08 -2.71
C GLU A 37 11.16 20.43 -3.35
N GLU A 38 12.20 21.23 -3.56
CA GLU A 38 12.07 22.55 -4.18
C GLU A 38 11.55 22.41 -5.62
N ASN A 39 10.61 23.28 -6.01
CA ASN A 39 9.95 23.25 -7.32
C ASN A 39 9.13 21.99 -7.63
N SER A 40 8.82 21.18 -6.63
CA SER A 40 7.97 20.01 -6.81
C SER A 40 6.56 20.41 -7.25
N ARG A 41 6.09 19.76 -8.31
CA ARG A 41 4.69 19.83 -8.77
C ARG A 41 3.89 18.60 -8.42
N VAL A 42 4.54 17.59 -7.86
CA VAL A 42 3.93 16.33 -7.43
C VAL A 42 4.09 16.18 -5.93
N ILE A 43 3.02 15.80 -5.28
CA ILE A 43 3.02 15.48 -3.84
C ILE A 43 2.57 14.04 -3.68
N SER A 44 3.36 13.24 -2.99
CA SER A 44 2.96 11.91 -2.54
C SER A 44 2.61 11.97 -1.07
N SER A 45 1.38 11.62 -0.71
CA SER A 45 0.85 11.87 0.62
C SER A 45 0.02 10.71 1.15
N THR A 46 -0.04 10.57 2.48
CA THR A 46 -1.13 9.83 3.08
C THR A 46 -2.40 10.69 3.08
N VAL A 47 -3.54 10.04 2.93
CA VAL A 47 -4.84 10.72 2.73
C VAL A 47 -5.18 11.71 3.86
N GLU A 48 -4.77 11.42 5.09
CA GLU A 48 -5.00 12.30 6.26
C GLU A 48 -4.24 13.63 6.18
N MET A 49 -3.15 13.65 5.40
CA MET A 49 -2.29 14.82 5.25
C MET A 49 -2.74 15.76 4.13
N LEU A 50 -3.88 15.48 3.50
CA LEU A 50 -4.46 16.35 2.48
C LEU A 50 -4.76 17.73 3.07
N ASP A 51 -4.10 18.74 2.52
CA ASP A 51 -4.39 20.14 2.79
C ASP A 51 -5.52 20.62 1.87
N ILE A 52 -6.70 20.81 2.43
CA ILE A 52 -7.90 21.24 1.68
C ILE A 52 -7.88 22.72 1.30
N ASP A 53 -7.02 23.53 1.92
CA ASP A 53 -6.88 24.95 1.59
C ASP A 53 -5.93 25.14 0.39
N GLN A 54 -5.20 24.09 0.00
CA GLN A 54 -4.35 24.10 -1.18
C GLN A 54 -5.12 23.64 -2.42
N VAL A 55 -4.97 24.38 -3.51
CA VAL A 55 -5.55 24.00 -4.81
C VAL A 55 -4.63 22.97 -5.51
N TYR A 56 -5.22 21.86 -5.89
CA TYR A 56 -4.58 20.82 -6.70
C TYR A 56 -5.28 20.75 -8.07
N ASP A 57 -4.51 20.61 -9.13
CA ASP A 57 -5.05 20.46 -10.48
C ASP A 57 -5.60 19.04 -10.69
N VAL A 58 -4.91 18.03 -10.12
CA VAL A 58 -5.27 16.63 -10.22
C VAL A 58 -4.96 15.89 -8.93
N ALA A 59 -5.84 14.98 -8.53
CA ALA A 59 -5.62 14.06 -7.42
C ALA A 59 -5.76 12.60 -7.87
N VAL A 60 -4.84 11.76 -7.40
CA VAL A 60 -4.98 10.29 -7.46
C VAL A 60 -5.32 9.81 -6.06
N ILE A 61 -6.49 9.18 -5.91
CA ILE A 61 -6.98 8.65 -4.62
C ILE A 61 -6.91 7.14 -4.69
N ASP A 62 -6.07 6.54 -3.87
CA ASP A 62 -5.83 5.11 -3.86
C ASP A 62 -6.58 4.40 -2.74
N GLU A 63 -6.90 3.12 -2.96
CA GLU A 63 -7.62 2.26 -2.00
C GLU A 63 -8.92 2.91 -1.47
N ALA A 64 -9.72 3.52 -2.36
CA ALA A 64 -10.90 4.30 -1.97
C ALA A 64 -12.02 3.47 -1.31
N GLN A 65 -11.95 2.13 -1.31
CA GLN A 65 -12.84 1.31 -0.47
C GLN A 65 -12.65 1.56 1.03
N MET A 66 -11.52 2.15 1.44
CA MET A 66 -11.29 2.58 2.82
C MET A 66 -12.23 3.71 3.28
N ILE A 67 -13.03 4.28 2.37
CA ILE A 67 -14.11 5.22 2.72
C ILE A 67 -15.13 4.60 3.70
N ALA A 68 -15.23 3.26 3.71
CA ALA A 68 -16.07 2.52 4.64
C ALA A 68 -15.44 2.32 6.04
N ASP A 69 -14.18 2.72 6.23
CA ASP A 69 -13.51 2.65 7.54
C ASP A 69 -14.14 3.64 8.53
N SER A 70 -14.53 3.15 9.72
CA SER A 70 -15.23 3.95 10.73
C SER A 70 -14.43 5.13 11.25
N ASP A 71 -13.12 5.00 11.31
CA ASP A 71 -12.22 5.98 11.91
C ASP A 71 -11.60 6.90 10.86
N ARG A 72 -11.19 6.36 9.73
CA ARG A 72 -10.39 7.03 8.71
C ARG A 72 -11.16 7.42 7.45
N GLY A 73 -12.32 6.82 7.21
CA GLY A 73 -13.08 6.94 5.94
C GLY A 73 -13.37 8.39 5.52
N HIS A 74 -13.57 9.29 6.49
CA HIS A 74 -13.80 10.71 6.22
C HIS A 74 -12.64 11.39 5.45
N SER A 75 -11.43 10.88 5.54
CA SER A 75 -10.27 11.44 4.84
C SER A 75 -10.36 11.22 3.33
N TRP A 76 -10.92 10.08 2.89
CA TRP A 76 -11.17 9.82 1.46
C TRP A 76 -12.23 10.72 0.86
N THR A 77 -13.30 11.01 1.63
CA THR A 77 -14.36 11.93 1.20
C THR A 77 -13.82 13.32 0.87
N ARG A 78 -12.84 13.81 1.65
CA ARG A 78 -12.20 15.11 1.42
C ARG A 78 -11.41 15.17 0.10
N GLY A 79 -10.79 14.05 -0.31
CA GLY A 79 -10.02 13.97 -1.55
C GLY A 79 -10.86 14.11 -2.83
N ILE A 80 -12.17 13.82 -2.76
CA ILE A 80 -13.09 13.89 -3.90
C ILE A 80 -13.36 15.34 -4.37
N GLN A 81 -12.98 16.34 -3.61
CA GLN A 81 -13.22 17.76 -3.92
C GLN A 81 -12.19 18.41 -4.88
N CYS A 82 -11.23 17.62 -5.41
CA CYS A 82 -10.28 18.15 -6.39
C CYS A 82 -10.92 18.27 -7.78
N PRO A 83 -10.47 19.22 -8.64
CA PRO A 83 -11.05 19.46 -9.97
C PRO A 83 -10.97 18.27 -10.93
N GLU A 84 -9.87 17.52 -10.91
CA GLU A 84 -9.70 16.27 -11.66
C GLU A 84 -9.26 15.17 -10.70
N ILE A 85 -10.01 14.07 -10.66
CA ILE A 85 -9.72 12.97 -9.74
C ILE A 85 -9.63 11.63 -10.48
N HIS A 86 -8.62 10.85 -10.12
CA HIS A 86 -8.46 9.45 -10.52
C HIS A 86 -8.57 8.57 -9.29
N ILE A 87 -9.61 7.76 -9.21
CA ILE A 87 -9.90 6.95 -8.03
C ILE A 87 -9.61 5.48 -8.32
N CYS A 88 -8.67 4.88 -7.57
CA CYS A 88 -8.42 3.46 -7.56
C CYS A 88 -9.21 2.82 -6.40
N MET A 89 -10.04 1.83 -6.72
CA MET A 89 -10.90 1.21 -5.71
C MET A 89 -11.25 -0.23 -6.07
N SER A 90 -11.66 -1.00 -5.07
CA SER A 90 -12.32 -2.28 -5.29
C SER A 90 -13.77 -2.06 -5.77
N PRO A 91 -14.38 -3.02 -6.50
CA PRO A 91 -15.76 -2.92 -6.96
C PRO A 91 -16.78 -2.69 -5.84
N ALA A 92 -16.46 -3.11 -4.61
CA ALA A 92 -17.34 -2.96 -3.44
C ALA A 92 -17.61 -1.49 -3.09
N ALA A 93 -16.66 -0.58 -3.36
CA ALA A 93 -16.79 0.85 -3.07
C ALA A 93 -17.50 1.64 -4.18
N GLN A 94 -17.68 1.06 -5.35
CA GLN A 94 -18.14 1.78 -6.55
C GLN A 94 -19.42 2.59 -6.29
N LYS A 95 -20.44 1.98 -5.71
CA LYS A 95 -21.73 2.64 -5.47
C LYS A 95 -21.62 3.86 -4.56
N VAL A 96 -20.81 3.76 -3.51
CA VAL A 96 -20.63 4.85 -2.54
C VAL A 96 -19.84 5.98 -3.16
N VAL A 97 -18.75 5.66 -3.84
CA VAL A 97 -17.87 6.65 -4.47
C VAL A 97 -18.58 7.39 -5.60
N THR A 98 -19.28 6.69 -6.49
CA THR A 98 -20.03 7.34 -7.59
C THR A 98 -21.13 8.23 -7.06
N HIS A 99 -21.86 7.80 -6.02
CA HIS A 99 -22.88 8.64 -5.39
C HIS A 99 -22.30 9.93 -4.80
N LEU A 100 -21.12 9.87 -4.18
CA LEU A 100 -20.46 11.07 -3.65
C LEU A 100 -20.05 12.03 -4.77
N ILE A 101 -19.55 11.52 -5.90
CA ILE A 101 -19.20 12.34 -7.07
C ILE A 101 -20.45 13.02 -7.63
N GLU A 102 -21.56 12.29 -7.75
CA GLU A 102 -22.86 12.83 -8.20
C GLU A 102 -23.38 13.93 -7.27
N LEU A 103 -23.20 13.77 -5.96
CA LEU A 103 -23.57 14.80 -4.97
C LEU A 103 -22.74 16.08 -5.12
N CYS A 104 -21.51 15.98 -5.63
CA CYS A 104 -20.67 17.15 -5.99
C CYS A 104 -21.13 17.80 -7.31
N GLY A 105 -22.04 17.19 -8.05
CA GLY A 105 -22.49 17.67 -9.37
C GLY A 105 -21.53 17.33 -10.51
N ASP A 106 -20.59 16.42 -10.28
CA ASP A 106 -19.57 16.01 -11.24
C ASP A 106 -20.00 14.79 -12.05
N THR A 107 -19.35 14.61 -13.18
CA THR A 107 -19.49 13.43 -14.04
C THR A 107 -18.26 12.52 -13.89
N PHE A 108 -18.43 11.22 -14.17
CA PHE A 108 -17.35 10.25 -14.06
C PHE A 108 -17.37 9.23 -15.21
N GLU A 109 -16.21 8.63 -15.44
CA GLU A 109 -16.04 7.45 -16.29
C GLU A 109 -15.52 6.30 -15.42
N ILE A 110 -16.08 5.09 -15.61
CA ILE A 110 -15.63 3.88 -14.90
C ILE A 110 -14.82 3.02 -15.87
N ARG A 111 -13.61 2.67 -15.44
CA ARG A 111 -12.72 1.72 -16.14
C ARG A 111 -12.48 0.52 -15.25
N SER A 112 -12.86 -0.65 -15.71
CA SER A 112 -12.64 -1.90 -14.98
C SER A 112 -11.36 -2.57 -15.44
N TYR A 113 -10.58 -3.04 -14.48
CA TYR A 113 -9.35 -3.79 -14.72
C TYR A 113 -9.44 -5.15 -14.05
N GLU A 114 -9.09 -6.18 -14.80
CA GLU A 114 -9.00 -7.53 -14.25
C GLU A 114 -7.57 -7.85 -13.81
N ARG A 115 -7.46 -8.68 -12.79
CA ARG A 115 -6.17 -9.15 -12.33
C ARG A 115 -5.52 -10.03 -13.41
N LYS A 116 -4.28 -9.72 -13.78
CA LYS A 116 -3.54 -10.48 -14.80
C LYS A 116 -3.16 -11.88 -14.35
N THR A 117 -2.96 -12.08 -13.05
CA THR A 117 -2.59 -13.37 -12.45
C THR A 117 -3.76 -13.89 -11.64
N ALA A 118 -4.22 -15.11 -11.96
CA ALA A 118 -5.27 -15.76 -11.19
C ALA A 118 -4.81 -16.04 -9.75
N LEU A 119 -5.71 -15.86 -8.80
CA LEU A 119 -5.53 -16.37 -7.44
C LEU A 119 -6.17 -17.75 -7.35
N VAL A 120 -5.39 -18.72 -6.92
CA VAL A 120 -5.85 -20.09 -6.71
C VAL A 120 -5.76 -20.39 -5.23
N CYS A 121 -6.87 -20.86 -4.65
CA CYS A 121 -6.86 -21.40 -3.29
C CYS A 121 -6.44 -22.87 -3.39
N GLU A 122 -5.41 -23.26 -2.65
CA GLU A 122 -5.00 -24.67 -2.54
C GLU A 122 -6.04 -25.43 -1.68
N GLU A 123 -6.44 -26.61 -2.13
CA GLU A 123 -7.43 -27.44 -1.41
C GLU A 123 -6.79 -28.22 -0.26
N GLU A 124 -5.52 -28.60 -0.43
CA GLU A 124 -4.77 -29.33 0.57
C GLU A 124 -4.21 -28.40 1.66
N PRO A 125 -4.21 -28.86 2.92
CA PRO A 125 -3.59 -28.13 4.02
C PRO A 125 -2.10 -27.92 3.78
N PHE A 126 -1.63 -26.69 3.99
CA PHE A 126 -0.20 -26.36 3.92
C PHE A 126 0.57 -26.99 5.09
N ASP A 127 1.54 -27.84 4.79
CA ASP A 127 2.39 -28.49 5.79
C ASP A 127 3.62 -27.62 6.11
N PHE A 128 3.61 -27.05 7.30
CA PHE A 128 4.68 -26.19 7.78
C PHE A 128 5.65 -26.98 8.67
N PRO A 129 6.96 -26.89 8.45
CA PRO A 129 7.67 -26.00 7.53
C PRO A 129 8.10 -26.65 6.19
N ASP A 130 7.76 -27.91 5.95
CA ASP A 130 8.35 -28.73 4.89
C ASP A 130 7.96 -28.26 3.48
N GLU A 131 6.80 -27.65 3.32
CA GLU A 131 6.32 -27.13 2.05
C GLU A 131 6.68 -25.68 1.77
N VAL A 132 7.47 -25.03 2.63
CA VAL A 132 7.87 -23.62 2.45
C VAL A 132 8.81 -23.47 1.26
N ARG A 133 8.47 -22.57 0.34
CA ARG A 133 9.20 -22.32 -0.91
C ARG A 133 9.66 -20.86 -1.02
N ALA A 134 10.63 -20.65 -1.89
CA ALA A 134 11.07 -19.28 -2.21
C ALA A 134 9.96 -18.47 -2.88
N GLY A 135 9.69 -17.29 -2.36
CA GLY A 135 8.62 -16.41 -2.81
C GLY A 135 7.33 -16.55 -1.99
N ASP A 136 7.31 -17.41 -0.96
CA ASP A 136 6.15 -17.53 -0.07
C ASP A 136 6.04 -16.33 0.88
N ALA A 137 4.80 -15.91 1.13
CA ALA A 137 4.43 -14.99 2.19
C ALA A 137 3.59 -15.72 3.25
N LEU A 138 4.14 -15.89 4.44
CA LEU A 138 3.45 -16.51 5.56
C LEU A 138 2.79 -15.42 6.41
N ILE A 139 1.46 -15.41 6.41
CA ILE A 139 0.68 -14.39 7.12
C ILE A 139 0.16 -14.96 8.44
N VAL A 140 0.46 -14.22 9.51
CA VAL A 140 -0.01 -14.53 10.85
C VAL A 140 -0.51 -13.27 11.55
N PHE A 141 -1.24 -13.40 12.65
CA PHE A 141 -1.98 -12.28 13.23
C PHE A 141 -1.26 -11.55 14.39
N THR A 142 -0.09 -12.02 14.80
CA THR A 142 0.64 -11.39 15.91
C THR A 142 2.14 -11.26 15.63
N LYS A 143 2.75 -10.19 16.16
CA LYS A 143 4.22 -10.03 16.14
C LYS A 143 4.96 -11.26 16.69
N ARG A 144 4.44 -11.84 17.78
CA ARG A 144 5.04 -13.02 18.41
C ARG A 144 5.07 -14.20 17.45
N ALA A 145 3.96 -14.47 16.76
CA ALA A 145 3.88 -15.54 15.76
C ALA A 145 4.81 -15.29 14.57
N VAL A 146 4.93 -14.03 14.10
CA VAL A 146 5.90 -13.67 13.05
C VAL A 146 7.32 -14.06 13.46
N LEU A 147 7.74 -13.69 14.66
CA LEU A 147 9.10 -13.95 15.13
C LEU A 147 9.34 -15.44 15.41
N ASP A 148 8.34 -16.17 15.91
CA ASP A 148 8.45 -17.62 16.14
C ASP A 148 8.61 -18.38 14.83
N ILE A 149 7.75 -18.11 13.84
CA ILE A 149 7.84 -18.75 12.52
C ILE A 149 9.15 -18.41 11.82
N ALA A 150 9.56 -17.14 11.82
CA ALA A 150 10.84 -16.74 11.24
C ALA A 150 12.01 -17.47 11.91
N GLY A 151 12.04 -17.57 13.25
CA GLY A 151 13.06 -18.29 13.97
C GLY A 151 13.07 -19.80 13.69
N ARG A 152 11.92 -20.41 13.42
CA ARG A 152 11.83 -21.82 13.01
C ARG A 152 12.42 -22.03 11.62
N LEU A 153 12.11 -21.16 10.66
CA LEU A 153 12.64 -21.21 9.30
C LEU A 153 14.16 -20.97 9.27
N GLU A 154 14.64 -20.01 10.03
CA GLU A 154 16.09 -19.71 10.12
C GLU A 154 16.88 -20.89 10.69
N ARG A 155 16.33 -21.62 11.67
CA ARG A 155 16.96 -22.86 12.19
C ARG A 155 17.08 -23.96 11.13
N GLN A 156 16.26 -23.92 10.08
CA GLN A 156 16.34 -24.79 8.91
C GLN A 156 17.20 -24.22 7.78
N GLY A 157 17.88 -23.08 8.01
CA GLY A 157 18.69 -22.42 7.01
C GLY A 157 17.90 -21.60 5.97
N ILE A 158 16.62 -21.37 6.20
CA ILE A 158 15.78 -20.56 5.31
C ILE A 158 15.85 -19.11 5.77
N ARG A 159 16.56 -18.26 5.01
CA ARG A 159 16.63 -16.83 5.29
C ARG A 159 15.27 -16.16 5.08
N THR A 160 14.82 -15.43 6.09
CA THR A 160 13.46 -14.92 6.17
C THR A 160 13.45 -13.41 6.40
N SER A 161 12.60 -12.69 5.68
CA SER A 161 12.23 -11.32 5.99
C SER A 161 11.04 -11.30 6.94
N VAL A 162 11.02 -10.35 7.88
CA VAL A 162 9.93 -10.18 8.85
C VAL A 162 9.30 -8.80 8.74
N ILE A 163 7.95 -8.73 8.69
CA ILE A 163 7.21 -7.47 8.61
C ILE A 163 6.02 -7.52 9.56
N TYR A 164 5.88 -6.50 10.43
CA TYR A 164 4.73 -6.35 11.32
C TYR A 164 4.48 -4.87 11.64
N GLY A 165 3.30 -4.52 12.11
CA GLY A 165 2.83 -3.14 12.24
C GLY A 165 3.76 -2.21 13.03
N SER A 166 4.30 -2.66 14.17
CA SER A 166 5.21 -1.85 15.02
C SER A 166 6.69 -1.90 14.60
N LEU A 167 7.00 -2.43 13.41
CA LEU A 167 8.37 -2.44 12.90
C LEU A 167 8.77 -1.01 12.49
N PRO A 168 9.94 -0.49 12.93
CA PRO A 168 10.42 0.83 12.51
C PRO A 168 10.45 0.94 10.97
N PRO A 169 10.09 2.10 10.39
CA PRO A 169 9.99 2.27 8.94
C PRO A 169 11.24 1.89 8.17
N GLU A 170 12.42 2.26 8.67
CA GLU A 170 13.71 1.93 8.04
C GLU A 170 13.98 0.42 8.00
N ILE A 171 13.69 -0.27 9.11
CA ILE A 171 13.86 -1.73 9.19
C ILE A 171 12.86 -2.40 8.26
N ARG A 172 11.61 -1.94 8.22
CA ARG A 172 10.60 -2.45 7.29
C ARG A 172 11.03 -2.30 5.83
N ARG A 173 11.52 -1.10 5.43
CA ARG A 173 12.10 -0.88 4.09
C ARG A 173 13.23 -1.85 3.78
N ARG A 174 14.12 -2.09 4.74
CA ARG A 174 15.22 -3.05 4.58
C ARG A 174 14.69 -4.47 4.35
N GLN A 175 13.72 -4.92 5.14
CA GLN A 175 13.12 -6.26 5.00
C GLN A 175 12.45 -6.44 3.62
N ILE A 176 11.72 -5.42 3.16
CA ILE A 176 11.10 -5.39 1.83
C ILE A 176 12.16 -5.51 0.73
N ARG A 177 13.21 -4.70 0.79
CA ARG A 177 14.31 -4.76 -0.19
C ARG A 177 15.01 -6.10 -0.21
N MET A 178 15.32 -6.68 0.94
CA MET A 178 15.97 -8.00 1.04
C MET A 178 15.11 -9.10 0.39
N PHE A 179 13.80 -9.09 0.61
CA PHE A 179 12.91 -10.04 -0.03
C PHE A 179 12.79 -9.79 -1.54
N SER A 180 12.63 -8.53 -1.96
CA SER A 180 12.53 -8.17 -3.38
C SER A 180 13.81 -8.46 -4.17
N ALA A 181 14.97 -8.33 -3.55
CA ALA A 181 16.28 -8.67 -4.13
C ALA A 181 16.59 -10.19 -4.09
N GLY A 182 15.73 -11.00 -3.46
CA GLY A 182 15.97 -12.45 -3.28
C GLY A 182 17.06 -12.79 -2.26
N GLU A 183 17.51 -11.83 -1.46
CA GLU A 183 18.44 -12.06 -0.36
C GLU A 183 17.81 -12.91 0.75
N THR A 184 16.51 -12.76 0.95
CA THR A 184 15.66 -13.64 1.76
C THR A 184 14.70 -14.40 0.87
N ARG A 185 14.41 -15.65 1.24
CA ARG A 185 13.60 -16.55 0.42
C ARG A 185 12.11 -16.46 0.69
N VAL A 186 11.76 -16.10 1.92
CA VAL A 186 10.40 -16.09 2.46
C VAL A 186 10.16 -14.79 3.20
N VAL A 187 8.95 -14.29 3.18
CA VAL A 187 8.52 -13.21 4.08
C VAL A 187 7.49 -13.75 5.07
N VAL A 188 7.68 -13.46 6.36
CA VAL A 188 6.70 -13.72 7.41
C VAL A 188 6.16 -12.39 7.91
N SER A 189 4.85 -12.23 7.87
CA SER A 189 4.23 -10.94 8.18
C SER A 189 2.93 -11.08 8.93
N THR A 190 2.50 -9.97 9.51
CA THR A 190 1.08 -9.76 9.82
C THR A 190 0.37 -9.24 8.56
N ASP A 191 -0.90 -8.91 8.66
CA ASP A 191 -1.68 -8.19 7.65
C ASP A 191 -1.06 -6.86 7.19
N ALA A 192 -0.01 -6.40 7.87
CA ALA A 192 0.74 -5.18 7.52
C ALA A 192 1.32 -5.15 6.08
N ILE A 193 1.38 -6.30 5.39
CA ILE A 193 1.75 -6.36 3.96
C ILE A 193 0.54 -6.36 3.02
N GLY A 194 -0.67 -6.43 3.55
CA GLY A 194 -1.91 -6.63 2.77
C GLY A 194 -2.35 -5.42 1.97
N MET A 195 -1.91 -4.22 2.33
CA MET A 195 -2.27 -3.00 1.61
C MET A 195 -1.05 -2.44 0.89
N GLY A 196 -1.05 -2.56 -0.43
CA GLY A 196 -0.24 -1.76 -1.33
C GLY A 196 1.27 -1.99 -1.35
N LEU A 197 1.79 -3.02 -0.71
CA LEU A 197 3.19 -3.40 -0.88
C LEU A 197 3.36 -4.25 -2.13
N ASN A 198 4.11 -3.74 -3.09
CA ASN A 198 4.46 -4.48 -4.30
C ASN A 198 5.60 -5.47 -4.02
N LEU A 199 5.28 -6.56 -3.35
CA LEU A 199 6.22 -7.65 -3.09
C LEU A 199 6.11 -8.74 -4.16
N PRO A 200 7.22 -9.34 -4.59
CA PRO A 200 7.21 -10.42 -5.57
C PRO A 200 6.78 -11.75 -4.91
N VAL A 201 5.63 -11.74 -4.25
CA VAL A 201 5.03 -12.91 -3.62
C VAL A 201 4.51 -13.85 -4.70
N ARG A 202 4.78 -15.15 -4.54
CA ARG A 202 4.32 -16.21 -5.42
C ARG A 202 3.17 -17.02 -4.84
N ARG A 203 3.15 -17.17 -3.50
CA ARG A 203 2.13 -17.90 -2.77
C ARG A 203 1.94 -17.32 -1.36
#